data_2889b42bfbfdf349d327e647176ef682
#
_entry.id   2889b42bfbfdf349d327e647176ef682
#
_cell.length_a   1.000
_cell.length_b   1.000
_cell.length_c   1.000
_cell.angle_alpha   90.00
_cell.angle_beta   90.00
_cell.angle_gamma   90.00
#
_symmetry.space_group_name_H-M   'P 1'
#
loop_
_entity.id
_entity.type
_entity.pdbx_description
1 polymer ?
#
loop_
_entity_poly.entity_id
_entity_poly.type
_entity_poly.pdbx_seq_one_letter_code
_entity_poly.pdbx_strand_id
1 'polypeptide(L)'
;MYSFIGLILLGTLLLALPMSHNGEIDLIDALFTSTSAVCVTGLIVKDTPVDFTPIGQVIIMLLIQIGGLGYMTAATFLAVMRHRKIGHRDRLILQESLNYPGMNGLVRFLKIVFASIFIIEFIGMVILTLRFWVDMPLAKAAWFGIFHAVSAFNNAGFSLFSDNMMRYRGDFIINFTIPALIILGGLGYLVLTELYHYQKKEILRLSTHTKIVLIMSVLLIIMGMVLLLSLEWDRAFLNMPWHDKIMAAWFASVNYRTAGFNTIDISTLSDANLFFATFFMMTGGGPGGTAGGIKITAVALALIGVWYTIRGDTHAHVFRRSISTYQINKAYAIIFIASIYVVVSTIILSEIERLPFLRILFETCSAFATVGVSTGNGGVLSYSALFGDWGKINIIILMFMGRIGVFAFTIVIVGKAVQSRIKYAEGKIVL
;
A
#
# COMPACT_ATOMS: atom_id res chain seq x y z
N MET A 1 -8.50 4.80 -14.57
CA MET A 1 -9.63 4.84 -13.64
C MET A 1 -10.72 3.84 -14.00
N TYR A 2 -11.40 3.94 -15.15
CA TYR A 2 -12.50 3.04 -15.54
C TYR A 2 -12.15 1.54 -15.49
N SER A 3 -10.94 1.18 -15.84
CA SER A 3 -10.52 -0.22 -15.86
C SER A 3 -10.29 -0.80 -14.46
N PHE A 4 -9.90 0.03 -13.49
CA PHE A 4 -9.88 -0.38 -12.08
C PHE A 4 -11.31 -0.61 -11.57
N ILE A 5 -12.24 0.27 -11.91
CA ILE A 5 -13.66 0.10 -11.57
C ILE A 5 -14.19 -1.18 -12.21
N GLY A 6 -13.90 -1.40 -13.49
CA GLY A 6 -14.29 -2.64 -14.18
C GLY A 6 -13.74 -3.91 -13.52
N LEU A 7 -12.49 -3.88 -13.04
CA LEU A 7 -11.89 -5.00 -12.33
C LEU A 7 -12.55 -5.23 -10.96
N ILE A 8 -12.85 -4.16 -10.23
CA ILE A 8 -13.56 -4.23 -8.94
C ILE A 8 -14.95 -4.84 -9.15
N LEU A 9 -15.72 -4.35 -10.13
CA LEU A 9 -17.07 -4.87 -10.42
C LEU A 9 -17.02 -6.33 -10.86
N LEU A 10 -16.05 -6.72 -11.72
CA LEU A 10 -15.86 -8.11 -12.09
C LEU A 10 -15.54 -8.98 -10.88
N GLY A 11 -14.61 -8.53 -10.01
CA GLY A 11 -14.28 -9.23 -8.77
C GLY A 11 -15.47 -9.35 -7.82
N THR A 12 -16.29 -8.31 -7.71
CA THR A 12 -17.55 -8.33 -6.93
C THR A 12 -18.50 -9.40 -7.43
N LEU A 13 -18.73 -9.44 -8.74
CA LEU A 13 -19.60 -10.46 -9.36
C LEU A 13 -19.07 -11.88 -9.13
N LEU A 14 -17.75 -12.08 -9.28
CA LEU A 14 -17.13 -13.39 -9.06
C LEU A 14 -17.18 -13.83 -7.59
N LEU A 15 -16.98 -12.90 -6.63
CA LEU A 15 -17.05 -13.21 -5.19
C LEU A 15 -18.50 -13.41 -4.70
N ALA A 16 -19.48 -12.78 -5.35
CA ALA A 16 -20.91 -12.97 -5.04
C ALA A 16 -21.48 -14.30 -5.58
N LEU A 17 -20.72 -15.06 -6.39
CA LEU A 17 -21.17 -16.37 -6.86
C LEU A 17 -21.21 -17.39 -5.70
N PRO A 18 -22.25 -18.24 -5.61
CA PRO A 18 -22.39 -19.23 -4.52
C PRO A 18 -21.19 -20.18 -4.38
N MET A 19 -20.41 -20.39 -5.45
CA MET A 19 -19.22 -21.23 -5.46
C MET A 19 -18.00 -20.56 -4.78
N SER A 20 -18.03 -19.25 -4.56
CA SER A 20 -16.90 -18.46 -4.07
C SER A 20 -16.93 -18.22 -2.57
N HIS A 21 -18.06 -18.44 -1.91
CA HIS A 21 -18.23 -18.18 -0.48
C HIS A 21 -18.96 -19.32 0.25
N ASN A 22 -18.75 -19.38 1.56
CA ASN A 22 -19.47 -20.25 2.47
C ASN A 22 -20.58 -19.42 3.15
N GLY A 23 -21.83 -19.82 3.05
CA GLY A 23 -22.96 -19.07 3.62
C GLY A 23 -23.43 -17.91 2.77
N GLU A 24 -23.98 -16.86 3.38
CA GLU A 24 -24.51 -15.68 2.71
C GLU A 24 -23.50 -14.54 2.72
N ILE A 25 -23.31 -13.92 1.56
CA ILE A 25 -22.52 -12.69 1.40
C ILE A 25 -23.40 -11.62 0.76
N ASP A 26 -23.49 -10.46 1.42
CA ASP A 26 -24.15 -9.29 0.86
C ASP A 26 -23.33 -8.71 -0.30
N LEU A 27 -24.02 -8.13 -1.28
CA LEU A 27 -23.36 -7.54 -2.43
C LEU A 27 -22.35 -6.44 -2.01
N ILE A 28 -22.64 -5.71 -0.93
CA ILE A 28 -21.76 -4.67 -0.41
C ILE A 28 -20.49 -5.27 0.22
N ASP A 29 -20.58 -6.42 0.88
CA ASP A 29 -19.43 -7.12 1.45
C ASP A 29 -18.54 -7.71 0.36
N ALA A 30 -19.16 -8.23 -0.72
CA ALA A 30 -18.45 -8.68 -1.91
C ALA A 30 -17.74 -7.52 -2.61
N LEU A 31 -18.40 -6.35 -2.74
CA LEU A 31 -17.83 -5.13 -3.29
C LEU A 31 -16.67 -4.60 -2.44
N PHE A 32 -16.83 -4.61 -1.11
CA PHE A 32 -15.79 -4.20 -0.16
C PHE A 32 -14.55 -5.09 -0.29
N THR A 33 -14.74 -6.41 -0.26
CA THR A 33 -13.65 -7.39 -0.37
C THR A 33 -12.95 -7.31 -1.72
N SER A 34 -13.71 -7.19 -2.81
CA SER A 34 -13.16 -7.00 -4.15
C SER A 34 -12.34 -5.71 -4.25
N THR A 35 -12.88 -4.59 -3.71
CA THR A 35 -12.17 -3.31 -3.71
C THR A 35 -10.90 -3.39 -2.87
N SER A 36 -10.97 -3.98 -1.68
CA SER A 36 -9.82 -4.17 -0.79
C SER A 36 -8.74 -5.02 -1.46
N ALA A 37 -9.11 -6.09 -2.16
CA ALA A 37 -8.19 -6.95 -2.90
C ALA A 37 -7.54 -6.24 -4.10
N VAL A 38 -8.34 -5.57 -4.94
CA VAL A 38 -7.86 -4.85 -6.13
C VAL A 38 -7.03 -3.61 -5.76
N CYS A 39 -7.44 -2.88 -4.72
CA CYS A 39 -6.68 -1.73 -4.22
C CYS A 39 -5.51 -2.16 -3.33
N VAL A 40 -5.39 -3.46 -3.03
CA VAL A 40 -4.32 -4.04 -2.22
C VAL A 40 -4.30 -3.38 -0.85
N THR A 41 -5.45 -3.31 -0.19
CA THR A 41 -5.61 -2.63 1.10
C THR A 41 -5.48 -3.59 2.26
N GLY A 42 -6.28 -4.69 2.28
CA GLY A 42 -6.26 -5.67 3.37
C GLY A 42 -7.28 -5.47 4.48
N LEU A 43 -8.13 -4.45 4.41
CA LEU A 43 -9.30 -4.35 5.28
C LEU A 43 -10.31 -5.43 4.91
N ILE A 44 -10.85 -6.13 5.90
CA ILE A 44 -11.77 -7.25 5.71
C ILE A 44 -13.06 -7.06 6.52
N VAL A 45 -14.19 -7.27 5.87
CA VAL A 45 -15.54 -7.32 6.49
C VAL A 45 -16.08 -8.74 6.56
N LYS A 46 -15.39 -9.71 5.94
CA LYS A 46 -15.59 -11.15 5.99
C LYS A 46 -14.25 -11.84 6.20
N ASP A 47 -14.22 -12.90 6.97
CA ASP A 47 -12.98 -13.64 7.27
C ASP A 47 -12.55 -14.50 6.07
N THR A 48 -11.39 -14.22 5.51
CA THR A 48 -10.93 -14.85 4.26
C THR A 48 -10.87 -16.38 4.32
N PRO A 49 -10.34 -17.02 5.38
CA PRO A 49 -10.28 -18.48 5.44
C PRO A 49 -11.62 -19.16 5.76
N VAL A 50 -12.56 -18.46 6.39
CA VAL A 50 -13.84 -19.03 6.87
C VAL A 50 -14.98 -18.76 5.91
N ASP A 51 -15.11 -17.49 5.48
CA ASP A 51 -16.24 -17.05 4.67
C ASP A 51 -16.06 -17.33 3.17
N PHE A 52 -14.80 -17.51 2.71
CA PHE A 52 -14.53 -17.80 1.30
C PHE A 52 -14.04 -19.21 1.07
N THR A 53 -14.62 -19.86 0.04
CA THR A 53 -14.20 -21.19 -0.42
C THR A 53 -12.78 -21.09 -1.02
N PRO A 54 -12.08 -22.22 -1.26
CA PRO A 54 -10.80 -22.21 -1.99
C PRO A 54 -10.88 -21.48 -3.35
N ILE A 55 -12.03 -21.54 -4.03
CA ILE A 55 -12.25 -20.79 -5.29
C ILE A 55 -12.30 -19.29 -5.01
N GLY A 56 -13.02 -18.84 -3.99
CA GLY A 56 -13.07 -17.44 -3.57
C GLY A 56 -11.68 -16.91 -3.15
N GLN A 57 -10.91 -17.71 -2.43
CA GLN A 57 -9.53 -17.39 -2.05
C GLN A 57 -8.62 -17.24 -3.27
N VAL A 58 -8.75 -18.09 -4.31
CA VAL A 58 -8.03 -17.95 -5.58
C VAL A 58 -8.43 -16.66 -6.30
N ILE A 59 -9.73 -16.33 -6.33
CA ILE A 59 -10.21 -15.09 -6.94
C ILE A 59 -9.60 -13.88 -6.20
N ILE A 60 -9.64 -13.85 -4.86
CA ILE A 60 -9.02 -12.79 -4.05
C ILE A 60 -7.53 -12.66 -4.38
N MET A 61 -6.78 -13.77 -4.41
CA MET A 61 -5.36 -13.78 -4.74
C MET A 61 -5.07 -13.22 -6.14
N LEU A 62 -5.89 -13.58 -7.14
CA LEU A 62 -5.76 -13.04 -8.51
C LEU A 62 -6.09 -11.54 -8.58
N LEU A 63 -7.10 -11.09 -7.86
CA LEU A 63 -7.44 -9.66 -7.75
C LEU A 63 -6.30 -8.87 -7.11
N ILE A 64 -5.67 -9.41 -6.04
CA ILE A 64 -4.48 -8.84 -5.40
C ILE A 64 -3.33 -8.74 -6.41
N GLN A 65 -3.03 -9.81 -7.14
CA GLN A 65 -1.93 -9.84 -8.10
C GLN A 65 -2.12 -8.81 -9.23
N ILE A 66 -3.31 -8.76 -9.82
CA ILE A 66 -3.61 -7.82 -10.91
C ILE A 66 -3.64 -6.38 -10.38
N GLY A 67 -4.22 -6.16 -9.20
CA GLY A 67 -4.30 -4.86 -8.55
C GLY A 67 -2.94 -4.32 -8.11
N GLY A 68 -2.08 -5.17 -7.56
CA GLY A 68 -0.72 -4.83 -7.12
C GLY A 68 0.19 -4.43 -8.27
N LEU A 69 0.17 -5.20 -9.35
CA LEU A 69 0.89 -4.90 -10.58
C LEU A 69 0.39 -3.62 -11.28
N GLY A 70 -0.84 -3.22 -11.01
CA GLY A 70 -1.57 -2.26 -11.81
C GLY A 70 -2.09 -2.91 -13.10
N TYR A 71 -3.39 -2.79 -13.34
CA TYR A 71 -4.06 -3.49 -14.43
C TYR A 71 -3.44 -3.22 -15.82
N MET A 72 -2.99 -1.98 -16.09
CA MET A 72 -2.36 -1.62 -17.37
C MET A 72 -1.04 -2.36 -17.58
N THR A 73 -0.26 -2.48 -16.52
CA THR A 73 1.00 -3.22 -16.53
C THR A 73 0.74 -4.70 -16.81
N ALA A 74 -0.25 -5.30 -16.13
CA ALA A 74 -0.66 -6.68 -16.32
C ALA A 74 -1.21 -6.93 -17.74
N ALA A 75 -2.12 -6.07 -18.24
CA ALA A 75 -2.69 -6.20 -19.60
C ALA A 75 -1.62 -6.07 -20.69
N THR A 76 -0.66 -5.15 -20.51
CA THR A 76 0.44 -4.98 -21.47
C THR A 76 1.42 -6.13 -21.43
N PHE A 77 1.69 -6.68 -20.25
CA PHE A 77 2.50 -7.89 -20.13
C PHE A 77 1.88 -9.05 -20.94
N LEU A 78 0.59 -9.30 -20.78
CA LEU A 78 -0.14 -10.30 -21.56
C LEU A 78 -0.07 -10.02 -23.07
N ALA A 79 -0.18 -8.75 -23.49
CA ALA A 79 -0.05 -8.36 -24.88
C ALA A 79 1.37 -8.62 -25.43
N VAL A 80 2.41 -8.32 -24.64
CA VAL A 80 3.82 -8.61 -24.98
C VAL A 80 4.07 -10.11 -25.08
N MET A 81 3.54 -10.92 -24.15
CA MET A 81 3.66 -12.37 -24.21
C MET A 81 2.99 -12.96 -25.46
N ARG A 82 1.90 -12.38 -25.90
CA ARG A 82 1.20 -12.76 -27.14
C ARG A 82 1.82 -12.15 -28.41
N HIS A 83 3.04 -11.60 -28.33
CA HIS A 83 3.76 -10.94 -29.44
C HIS A 83 2.95 -9.80 -30.14
N ARG A 84 1.96 -9.21 -29.46
CA ARG A 84 1.23 -8.06 -29.99
C ARG A 84 2.08 -6.79 -29.89
N LYS A 85 2.08 -5.98 -30.96
CA LYS A 85 2.74 -4.68 -30.95
C LYS A 85 1.96 -3.72 -30.02
N ILE A 86 2.68 -3.11 -29.08
CA ILE A 86 2.11 -2.11 -28.17
C ILE A 86 1.96 -0.80 -28.92
N GLY A 87 0.76 -0.25 -28.99
CA GLY A 87 0.47 1.03 -29.62
C GLY A 87 1.16 2.20 -28.88
N HIS A 88 1.29 3.35 -29.57
CA HIS A 88 1.90 4.55 -28.98
C HIS A 88 1.12 5.03 -27.74
N ARG A 89 -0.20 5.00 -27.79
CA ARG A 89 -1.10 5.38 -26.69
C ARG A 89 -0.91 4.50 -25.47
N ASP A 90 -0.80 3.18 -25.67
CA ASP A 90 -0.59 2.24 -24.58
C ASP A 90 0.78 2.42 -23.92
N ARG A 91 1.80 2.76 -24.70
CA ARG A 91 3.15 3.09 -24.17
C ARG A 91 3.13 4.34 -23.30
N LEU A 92 2.38 5.38 -23.67
CA LEU A 92 2.23 6.60 -22.87
C LEU A 92 1.57 6.30 -21.52
N ILE A 93 0.47 5.53 -21.54
CA ILE A 93 -0.26 5.16 -20.33
C ILE A 93 0.62 4.30 -19.41
N LEU A 94 1.39 3.37 -19.98
CA LEU A 94 2.35 2.55 -19.23
C LEU A 94 3.48 3.36 -18.63
N GLN A 95 4.04 4.29 -19.39
CA GLN A 95 5.08 5.19 -18.91
C GLN A 95 4.59 5.98 -17.70
N GLU A 96 3.37 6.48 -17.74
CA GLU A 96 2.76 7.23 -16.65
C GLU A 96 2.46 6.32 -15.44
N SER A 97 1.90 5.12 -15.66
CA SER A 97 1.56 4.18 -14.58
C SER A 97 2.78 3.63 -13.85
N LEU A 98 3.89 3.42 -14.56
CA LEU A 98 5.15 2.92 -14.00
C LEU A 98 6.10 4.03 -13.54
N ASN A 99 5.73 5.30 -13.77
CA ASN A 99 6.61 6.47 -13.56
C ASN A 99 7.97 6.31 -14.27
N TYR A 100 7.99 5.67 -15.45
CA TYR A 100 9.23 5.45 -16.19
C TYR A 100 9.63 6.69 -16.99
N PRO A 101 10.90 7.16 -16.91
CA PRO A 101 11.30 8.47 -17.42
C PRO A 101 11.38 8.58 -18.95
N GLY A 102 11.13 7.52 -19.72
CA GLY A 102 11.22 7.55 -21.18
C GLY A 102 10.45 6.44 -21.88
N MET A 103 10.25 6.56 -23.18
CA MET A 103 9.59 5.53 -24.00
C MET A 103 10.54 4.43 -24.49
N ASN A 104 11.85 4.74 -24.56
CA ASN A 104 12.85 3.80 -25.04
C ASN A 104 13.13 2.74 -23.97
N GLY A 105 13.13 1.47 -24.36
CA GLY A 105 13.41 0.37 -23.44
C GLY A 105 12.25 -0.06 -22.53
N LEU A 106 11.06 0.56 -22.63
CA LEU A 106 9.90 0.28 -21.77
C LEU A 106 9.50 -1.21 -21.77
N VAL A 107 9.55 -1.88 -22.92
CA VAL A 107 9.23 -3.32 -23.02
C VAL A 107 10.27 -4.18 -22.30
N ARG A 108 11.57 -3.82 -22.44
CA ARG A 108 12.65 -4.51 -21.71
C ARG A 108 12.52 -4.29 -20.21
N PHE A 109 12.22 -3.06 -19.80
CA PHE A 109 11.94 -2.72 -18.40
C PHE A 109 10.79 -3.55 -17.84
N LEU A 110 9.65 -3.64 -18.56
CA LEU A 110 8.52 -4.49 -18.17
C LEU A 110 8.91 -5.94 -17.96
N LYS A 111 9.65 -6.55 -18.91
CA LYS A 111 10.11 -7.94 -18.77
C LYS A 111 10.96 -8.15 -17.51
N ILE A 112 11.86 -7.21 -17.21
CA ILE A 112 12.71 -7.28 -16.00
C ILE A 112 11.83 -7.14 -14.75
N VAL A 113 10.88 -6.20 -14.73
CA VAL A 113 9.97 -6.01 -13.60
C VAL A 113 9.17 -7.28 -13.33
N PHE A 114 8.53 -7.86 -14.34
CA PHE A 114 7.75 -9.09 -14.15
C PHE A 114 8.61 -10.28 -13.72
N ALA A 115 9.76 -10.46 -14.34
CA ALA A 115 10.70 -11.51 -13.93
C ALA A 115 11.13 -11.34 -12.46
N SER A 116 11.45 -10.10 -12.06
CA SER A 116 11.82 -9.81 -10.67
C SER A 116 10.68 -10.11 -9.70
N ILE A 117 9.45 -9.74 -10.02
CA ILE A 117 8.26 -9.98 -9.19
C ILE A 117 8.07 -11.48 -8.98
N PHE A 118 7.97 -12.25 -10.06
CA PHE A 118 7.76 -13.71 -9.96
C PHE A 118 8.92 -14.43 -9.25
N ILE A 119 10.16 -14.00 -9.43
CA ILE A 119 11.31 -14.57 -8.73
C ILE A 119 11.22 -14.28 -7.23
N ILE A 120 10.92 -13.03 -6.84
CA ILE A 120 10.83 -12.63 -5.42
C ILE A 120 9.64 -13.34 -4.75
N GLU A 121 8.47 -13.36 -5.40
CA GLU A 121 7.30 -14.07 -4.90
C GLU A 121 7.56 -15.57 -4.77
N PHE A 122 8.23 -16.19 -5.75
CA PHE A 122 8.58 -17.60 -5.72
C PHE A 122 9.54 -17.93 -4.57
N ILE A 123 10.57 -17.12 -4.35
CA ILE A 123 11.49 -17.29 -3.21
C ILE A 123 10.73 -17.18 -1.90
N GLY A 124 9.88 -16.15 -1.75
CA GLY A 124 9.03 -15.96 -0.58
C GLY A 124 8.08 -17.14 -0.35
N MET A 125 7.42 -17.61 -1.42
CA MET A 125 6.57 -18.80 -1.40
C MET A 125 7.30 -20.04 -0.88
N VAL A 126 8.51 -20.31 -1.38
CA VAL A 126 9.31 -21.48 -0.95
C VAL A 126 9.66 -21.38 0.53
N ILE A 127 10.15 -20.21 0.99
CA ILE A 127 10.53 -20.02 2.40
C ILE A 127 9.31 -20.17 3.30
N LEU A 128 8.19 -19.52 2.96
CA LEU A 128 6.95 -19.60 3.74
C LEU A 128 6.36 -21.02 3.73
N THR A 129 6.38 -21.71 2.60
CA THR A 129 5.92 -23.10 2.50
C THR A 129 6.73 -24.02 3.40
N LEU A 130 8.06 -23.94 3.38
CA LEU A 130 8.93 -24.74 4.23
C LEU A 130 8.67 -24.46 5.72
N ARG A 131 8.43 -23.20 6.10
CA ARG A 131 8.11 -22.85 7.47
C ARG A 131 6.72 -23.38 7.90
N PHE A 132 5.70 -23.20 7.07
CA PHE A 132 4.34 -23.68 7.36
C PHE A 132 4.23 -25.20 7.34
N TRP A 133 5.08 -25.89 6.59
CA TRP A 133 5.12 -27.35 6.54
C TRP A 133 5.46 -27.98 7.89
N VAL A 134 6.13 -27.25 8.77
CA VAL A 134 6.36 -27.70 10.16
C VAL A 134 5.05 -27.83 10.93
N ASP A 135 4.06 -26.99 10.64
CA ASP A 135 2.82 -26.89 11.42
C ASP A 135 1.60 -27.55 10.74
N MET A 136 1.69 -27.84 9.43
CA MET A 136 0.58 -28.38 8.64
C MET A 136 1.04 -29.24 7.45
N PRO A 137 0.14 -30.08 6.87
CA PRO A 137 0.47 -30.91 5.70
C PRO A 137 1.00 -30.08 4.52
N LEU A 138 1.97 -30.64 3.77
CA LEU A 138 2.69 -29.95 2.69
C LEU A 138 1.76 -29.26 1.66
N ALA A 139 0.68 -29.92 1.24
CA ALA A 139 -0.27 -29.35 0.27
C ALA A 139 -0.93 -28.09 0.80
N LYS A 140 -1.34 -28.09 2.07
CA LYS A 140 -1.92 -26.91 2.75
C LYS A 140 -0.84 -25.84 2.96
N ALA A 141 0.35 -26.23 3.40
CA ALA A 141 1.48 -25.32 3.58
C ALA A 141 1.88 -24.63 2.28
N ALA A 142 1.87 -25.34 1.15
CA ALA A 142 2.15 -24.78 -0.18
C ALA A 142 1.08 -23.75 -0.58
N TRP A 143 -0.20 -24.05 -0.37
CA TRP A 143 -1.29 -23.09 -0.64
C TRP A 143 -1.15 -21.82 0.21
N PHE A 144 -0.90 -21.98 1.50
CA PHE A 144 -0.68 -20.85 2.41
C PHE A 144 0.58 -20.06 2.04
N GLY A 145 1.66 -20.75 1.67
CA GLY A 145 2.91 -20.11 1.22
C GLY A 145 2.72 -19.26 -0.04
N ILE A 146 2.02 -19.79 -1.05
CA ILE A 146 1.71 -19.05 -2.28
C ILE A 146 0.86 -17.81 -1.96
N PHE A 147 -0.26 -18.00 -1.24
CA PHE A 147 -1.20 -16.92 -0.93
C PHE A 147 -0.52 -15.78 -0.16
N HIS A 148 0.24 -16.12 0.91
CA HIS A 148 0.90 -15.12 1.72
C HIS A 148 2.08 -14.45 1.02
N ALA A 149 2.81 -15.16 0.15
CA ALA A 149 3.87 -14.56 -0.64
C ALA A 149 3.32 -13.51 -1.63
N VAL A 150 2.22 -13.84 -2.33
CA VAL A 150 1.52 -12.92 -3.23
C VAL A 150 0.94 -11.74 -2.45
N SER A 151 0.25 -12.01 -1.34
CA SER A 151 -0.35 -10.97 -0.50
C SER A 151 0.70 -10.03 0.08
N ALA A 152 1.84 -10.55 0.58
CA ALA A 152 2.90 -9.75 1.18
C ALA A 152 3.66 -8.93 0.15
N PHE A 153 4.06 -9.51 -0.99
CA PHE A 153 4.79 -8.78 -2.03
C PHE A 153 3.94 -7.65 -2.63
N ASN A 154 2.67 -7.91 -2.84
CA ASN A 154 1.74 -6.90 -3.34
C ASN A 154 1.26 -5.91 -2.26
N ASN A 155 1.69 -6.04 -1.01
CA ASN A 155 1.28 -5.20 0.11
C ASN A 155 -0.24 -5.26 0.35
N ALA A 156 -0.84 -6.45 0.29
CA ALA A 156 -2.29 -6.60 0.31
C ALA A 156 -2.87 -6.92 1.69
N GLY A 157 -2.09 -7.51 2.61
CA GLY A 157 -2.51 -7.78 3.98
C GLY A 157 -3.53 -8.90 4.20
N PHE A 158 -4.03 -9.52 3.15
CA PHE A 158 -4.94 -10.67 3.26
C PHE A 158 -4.19 -11.90 3.77
N SER A 159 -4.81 -12.60 4.73
CA SER A 159 -4.26 -13.81 5.33
C SER A 159 -5.27 -14.97 5.24
N LEU A 160 -4.74 -16.19 5.15
CA LEU A 160 -5.52 -17.42 5.31
C LEU A 160 -5.53 -17.93 6.77
N PHE A 161 -4.99 -17.14 7.70
CA PHE A 161 -5.17 -17.33 9.13
C PHE A 161 -6.15 -16.28 9.66
N SER A 162 -7.17 -16.69 10.39
CA SER A 162 -8.16 -15.77 10.98
C SER A 162 -7.51 -14.79 11.98
N ASP A 163 -6.46 -15.22 12.68
CA ASP A 163 -5.66 -14.37 13.57
C ASP A 163 -4.51 -13.62 12.85
N ASN A 164 -4.57 -13.53 11.53
CA ASN A 164 -3.52 -12.97 10.67
C ASN A 164 -2.17 -13.65 10.95
N MET A 165 -1.12 -12.96 11.39
CA MET A 165 0.19 -13.52 11.73
C MET A 165 0.47 -13.54 13.24
N MET A 166 -0.54 -13.33 14.10
CA MET A 166 -0.35 -13.22 15.56
C MET A 166 0.21 -14.50 16.19
N ARG A 167 -0.17 -15.68 15.68
CA ARG A 167 0.39 -16.98 16.12
C ARG A 167 1.91 -17.12 15.84
N TYR A 168 2.44 -16.36 14.91
CA TYR A 168 3.85 -16.38 14.49
C TYR A 168 4.63 -15.19 15.03
N ARG A 169 4.14 -14.50 16.07
CA ARG A 169 4.79 -13.30 16.64
C ARG A 169 6.27 -13.50 16.97
N GLY A 170 6.64 -14.64 17.56
CA GLY A 170 8.02 -14.99 17.92
C GLY A 170 8.78 -15.75 16.83
N ASP A 171 8.22 -15.93 15.64
CA ASP A 171 8.83 -16.71 14.57
C ASP A 171 9.76 -15.84 13.72
N PHE A 172 11.06 -16.13 13.77
CA PHE A 172 12.08 -15.36 13.05
C PHE A 172 11.86 -15.40 11.52
N ILE A 173 11.56 -16.60 10.96
CA ILE A 173 11.41 -16.78 9.51
C ILE A 173 10.24 -15.94 8.99
N ILE A 174 9.10 -16.00 9.66
CA ILE A 174 7.91 -15.22 9.27
C ILE A 174 8.16 -13.72 9.44
N ASN A 175 8.74 -13.30 10.59
CA ASN A 175 8.99 -11.88 10.90
C ASN A 175 10.06 -11.24 10.01
N PHE A 176 10.85 -12.01 9.27
CA PHE A 176 11.77 -11.47 8.26
C PHE A 176 11.28 -11.64 6.83
N THR A 177 10.67 -12.79 6.48
CA THR A 177 10.25 -13.07 5.11
C THR A 177 9.09 -12.17 4.68
N ILE A 178 8.03 -12.04 5.49
CA ILE A 178 6.88 -11.19 5.16
C ILE A 178 7.29 -9.73 5.05
N PRO A 179 7.97 -9.10 6.04
CA PRO A 179 8.48 -7.73 5.90
C PRO A 179 9.44 -7.53 4.72
N ALA A 180 10.29 -8.50 4.41
CA ALA A 180 11.17 -8.40 3.24
C ALA A 180 10.38 -8.32 1.93
N LEU A 181 9.36 -9.16 1.77
CA LEU A 181 8.46 -9.13 0.60
C LEU A 181 7.73 -7.79 0.50
N ILE A 182 7.19 -7.28 1.63
CA ILE A 182 6.52 -5.99 1.74
C ILE A 182 7.45 -4.84 1.32
N ILE A 183 8.66 -4.81 1.86
CA ILE A 183 9.65 -3.77 1.53
C ILE A 183 9.98 -3.81 0.04
N LEU A 184 10.30 -4.99 -0.50
CA LEU A 184 10.65 -5.14 -1.91
C LEU A 184 9.51 -4.72 -2.84
N GLY A 185 8.26 -5.12 -2.57
CA GLY A 185 7.09 -4.68 -3.32
C GLY A 185 6.85 -3.16 -3.23
N GLY A 186 7.03 -2.60 -2.02
CA GLY A 186 6.78 -1.20 -1.73
C GLY A 186 7.87 -0.23 -2.17
N LEU A 187 9.10 -0.67 -2.49
CA LEU A 187 10.19 0.23 -2.94
C LEU A 187 9.91 0.90 -4.30
N GLY A 188 9.13 0.24 -5.14
CA GLY A 188 8.88 0.68 -6.52
C GLY A 188 9.78 0.00 -7.55
N TYR A 189 9.17 -0.33 -8.69
CA TYR A 189 9.83 -1.14 -9.73
C TYR A 189 11.05 -0.46 -10.36
N LEU A 190 11.03 0.88 -10.45
CA LEU A 190 12.18 1.64 -10.94
C LEU A 190 13.39 1.46 -10.02
N VAL A 191 13.18 1.51 -8.70
CA VAL A 191 14.22 1.33 -7.69
C VAL A 191 14.79 -0.09 -7.76
N LEU A 192 13.92 -1.12 -7.83
CA LEU A 192 14.35 -2.51 -7.94
C LEU A 192 15.20 -2.76 -9.19
N THR A 193 14.75 -2.21 -10.33
CA THR A 193 15.49 -2.35 -11.59
C THR A 193 16.85 -1.64 -11.54
N GLU A 194 16.89 -0.45 -10.94
CA GLU A 194 18.13 0.31 -10.79
C GLU A 194 19.11 -0.40 -9.85
N LEU A 195 18.63 -0.99 -8.74
CA LEU A 195 19.46 -1.81 -7.84
C LEU A 195 20.00 -3.04 -8.56
N TYR A 196 19.20 -3.71 -9.37
CA TYR A 196 19.64 -4.83 -10.18
C TYR A 196 20.79 -4.48 -11.14
N HIS A 197 20.63 -3.38 -11.90
CA HIS A 197 21.69 -2.89 -12.81
C HIS A 197 22.93 -2.40 -12.06
N TYR A 198 22.75 -1.82 -10.87
CA TYR A 198 23.86 -1.40 -10.01
C TYR A 198 24.67 -2.59 -9.50
N GLN A 199 24.01 -3.66 -9.05
CA GLN A 199 24.70 -4.91 -8.64
C GLN A 199 25.45 -5.56 -9.79
N LYS A 200 24.91 -5.52 -11.01
CA LYS A 200 25.57 -5.99 -12.22
C LYS A 200 26.70 -5.09 -12.73
N LYS A 201 26.96 -3.96 -12.05
CA LYS A 201 27.95 -2.94 -12.46
C LYS A 201 27.65 -2.32 -13.84
N GLU A 202 26.42 -2.44 -14.32
CA GLU A 202 25.98 -1.81 -15.58
C GLU A 202 25.78 -0.29 -15.41
N ILE A 203 25.53 0.16 -14.16
CA ILE A 203 25.48 1.57 -13.76
C ILE A 203 26.44 1.80 -12.59
N LEU A 204 27.11 2.96 -12.58
CA LEU A 204 28.11 3.29 -11.55
C LEU A 204 27.52 4.06 -10.36
N ARG A 205 26.34 4.66 -10.50
CA ARG A 205 25.74 5.51 -9.47
C ARG A 205 24.23 5.37 -9.49
N LEU A 206 23.63 5.31 -8.30
CA LEU A 206 22.17 5.35 -8.12
C LEU A 206 21.64 6.76 -8.37
N SER A 207 20.45 6.84 -8.95
CA SER A 207 19.73 8.11 -9.18
C SER A 207 19.36 8.79 -7.86
N THR A 208 19.09 10.10 -7.92
CA THR A 208 18.59 10.87 -6.78
C THR A 208 17.28 10.30 -6.25
N HIS A 209 16.40 9.86 -7.17
CA HIS A 209 15.14 9.21 -6.82
C HIS A 209 15.34 7.95 -5.96
N THR A 210 16.16 7.02 -6.42
CA THR A 210 16.45 5.77 -5.72
C THR A 210 17.07 6.01 -4.34
N LYS A 211 18.02 6.96 -4.24
CA LYS A 211 18.64 7.33 -2.96
C LYS A 211 17.60 7.87 -1.97
N ILE A 212 16.72 8.77 -2.40
CA ILE A 212 15.66 9.33 -1.57
C ILE A 212 14.73 8.21 -1.07
N VAL A 213 14.28 7.32 -1.97
CA VAL A 213 13.37 6.23 -1.60
C VAL A 213 14.02 5.29 -0.58
N LEU A 214 15.27 4.88 -0.79
CA LEU A 214 15.98 3.98 0.12
C LEU A 214 16.20 4.61 1.49
N ILE A 215 16.74 5.84 1.54
CA ILE A 215 17.04 6.54 2.82
C ILE A 215 15.74 6.77 3.60
N MET A 216 14.71 7.30 2.95
CA MET A 216 13.44 7.54 3.60
C MET A 216 12.75 6.24 4.06
N SER A 217 12.89 5.14 3.30
CA SER A 217 12.36 3.85 3.70
C SER A 217 13.00 3.34 4.98
N VAL A 218 14.33 3.37 5.06
CA VAL A 218 15.07 2.95 6.25
C VAL A 218 14.75 3.87 7.44
N LEU A 219 14.75 5.19 7.22
CA LEU A 219 14.47 6.17 8.27
C LEU A 219 13.07 5.96 8.87
N LEU A 220 12.05 5.80 8.04
CA LEU A 220 10.68 5.56 8.50
C LEU A 220 10.56 4.23 9.25
N ILE A 221 11.18 3.15 8.77
CA ILE A 221 11.14 1.87 9.47
C ILE A 221 11.77 1.99 10.87
N ILE A 222 12.94 2.60 10.97
CA ILE A 222 13.61 2.80 12.26
C ILE A 222 12.78 3.70 13.18
N MET A 223 12.25 4.81 12.65
CA MET A 223 11.43 5.75 13.43
C MET A 223 10.15 5.07 13.95
N GLY A 224 9.45 4.32 13.13
CA GLY A 224 8.25 3.59 13.53
C GLY A 224 8.56 2.53 14.59
N MET A 225 9.65 1.77 14.41
CA MET A 225 10.10 0.78 15.40
C MET A 225 10.45 1.42 16.76
N VAL A 226 11.22 2.51 16.75
CA VAL A 226 11.62 3.21 17.99
C VAL A 226 10.40 3.78 18.71
N LEU A 227 9.45 4.39 17.98
CA LEU A 227 8.26 4.96 18.59
C LEU A 227 7.33 3.88 19.14
N LEU A 228 7.12 2.77 18.43
CA LEU A 228 6.37 1.63 18.95
C LEU A 228 6.98 1.08 20.23
N LEU A 229 8.29 0.86 20.25
CA LEU A 229 8.99 0.38 21.46
C LEU A 229 8.87 1.38 22.60
N SER A 230 9.02 2.68 22.35
CA SER A 230 8.96 3.70 23.41
C SER A 230 7.55 3.85 24.00
N LEU A 231 6.50 3.71 23.20
CA LEU A 231 5.11 3.89 23.64
C LEU A 231 4.50 2.64 24.25
N GLU A 232 4.91 1.44 23.81
CA GLU A 232 4.24 0.19 24.17
C GLU A 232 5.09 -0.77 25.01
N TRP A 233 6.34 -0.42 25.37
CA TRP A 233 7.26 -1.29 26.08
C TRP A 233 6.68 -1.85 27.38
N ASP A 234 6.03 -0.98 28.17
CA ASP A 234 5.42 -1.30 29.46
C ASP A 234 3.88 -1.34 29.39
N ARG A 235 3.30 -1.45 28.16
CA ARG A 235 1.87 -1.52 27.91
C ARG A 235 1.52 -2.78 27.14
N ALA A 236 1.16 -2.67 25.86
CA ALA A 236 0.80 -3.81 25.03
C ALA A 236 1.90 -4.89 24.93
N PHE A 237 3.17 -4.49 25.11
CA PHE A 237 4.32 -5.40 25.08
C PHE A 237 4.76 -5.91 26.47
N LEU A 238 4.10 -5.50 27.57
CA LEU A 238 4.55 -5.76 28.94
C LEU A 238 4.91 -7.24 29.20
N ASN A 239 4.05 -8.15 28.79
CA ASN A 239 4.20 -9.59 29.04
C ASN A 239 5.00 -10.33 27.94
N MET A 240 5.65 -9.61 27.01
CA MET A 240 6.44 -10.20 25.94
C MET A 240 7.92 -10.26 26.31
N PRO A 241 8.64 -11.34 25.95
CA PRO A 241 10.10 -11.37 25.99
C PRO A 241 10.70 -10.23 25.16
N TRP A 242 11.85 -9.72 25.57
CA TRP A 242 12.46 -8.56 24.88
C TRP A 242 12.70 -8.74 23.37
N HIS A 243 13.05 -9.96 22.95
CA HIS A 243 13.23 -10.29 21.53
C HIS A 243 11.92 -10.26 20.74
N ASP A 244 10.81 -10.70 21.36
CA ASP A 244 9.47 -10.62 20.73
C ASP A 244 9.00 -9.16 20.63
N LYS A 245 9.30 -8.31 21.63
CA LYS A 245 9.00 -6.88 21.58
C LYS A 245 9.68 -6.21 20.37
N ILE A 246 10.96 -6.52 20.14
CA ILE A 246 11.72 -5.99 19.01
C ILE A 246 11.16 -6.49 17.68
N MET A 247 10.88 -7.81 17.56
CA MET A 247 10.29 -8.39 16.34
C MET A 247 8.91 -7.83 16.06
N ALA A 248 8.06 -7.70 17.07
CA ALA A 248 6.71 -7.13 16.91
C ALA A 248 6.76 -5.65 16.46
N ALA A 249 7.65 -4.86 17.06
CA ALA A 249 7.84 -3.46 16.66
C ALA A 249 8.41 -3.32 15.24
N TRP A 250 9.38 -4.16 14.87
CA TRP A 250 9.91 -4.25 13.51
C TRP A 250 8.80 -4.60 12.51
N PHE A 251 8.05 -5.67 12.77
CA PHE A 251 6.98 -6.14 11.90
C PHE A 251 5.90 -5.07 11.74
N ALA A 252 5.41 -4.48 12.84
CA ALA A 252 4.38 -3.45 12.83
C ALA A 252 4.85 -2.18 12.11
N SER A 253 6.10 -1.74 12.33
CA SER A 253 6.67 -0.58 11.63
C SER A 253 6.72 -0.75 10.11
N VAL A 254 7.09 -1.95 9.64
CA VAL A 254 7.05 -2.26 8.19
C VAL A 254 5.61 -2.29 7.69
N ASN A 255 4.69 -2.89 8.45
CA ASN A 255 3.30 -3.03 8.06
C ASN A 255 2.52 -1.72 7.99
N TYR A 256 2.79 -0.76 8.86
CA TYR A 256 2.20 0.59 8.76
C TYR A 256 2.51 1.28 7.42
N ARG A 257 3.44 0.77 6.65
CA ARG A 257 3.76 1.26 5.30
C ARG A 257 3.04 0.46 4.21
N THR A 258 1.72 0.35 4.36
CA THR A 258 0.79 -0.21 3.36
C THR A 258 0.87 -1.73 3.17
N ALA A 259 0.84 -2.53 4.25
CA ALA A 259 0.97 -3.98 4.12
C ALA A 259 -0.15 -4.82 4.74
N GLY A 260 -0.79 -4.36 5.82
CA GLY A 260 -2.01 -4.95 6.36
C GLY A 260 -1.85 -6.19 7.23
N PHE A 261 -0.66 -6.76 7.35
CA PHE A 261 -0.43 -7.88 8.27
C PHE A 261 -0.23 -7.40 9.70
N ASN A 262 -0.56 -8.25 10.68
CA ASN A 262 -0.30 -7.97 12.08
C ASN A 262 0.15 -9.22 12.84
N THR A 263 1.15 -9.03 13.71
CA THR A 263 1.64 -10.04 14.66
C THR A 263 1.23 -9.70 16.10
N ILE A 264 0.59 -8.58 16.29
CA ILE A 264 0.06 -8.08 17.57
C ILE A 264 -1.38 -7.62 17.38
N ASP A 265 -2.15 -7.64 18.45
CA ASP A 265 -3.51 -7.09 18.45
C ASP A 265 -3.42 -5.55 18.51
N ILE A 266 -3.79 -4.91 17.42
CA ILE A 266 -3.76 -3.44 17.29
C ILE A 266 -4.77 -2.76 18.24
N SER A 267 -5.86 -3.46 18.63
CA SER A 267 -6.86 -2.90 19.53
C SER A 267 -6.33 -2.64 20.95
N THR A 268 -5.21 -3.29 21.31
CA THR A 268 -4.57 -3.17 22.63
C THR A 268 -3.55 -2.04 22.72
N LEU A 269 -3.23 -1.41 21.59
CA LEU A 269 -2.27 -0.31 21.55
C LEU A 269 -2.85 0.96 22.20
N SER A 270 -1.95 1.78 22.76
CA SER A 270 -2.34 3.03 23.37
C SER A 270 -2.89 4.04 22.35
N ASP A 271 -3.75 4.96 22.81
CA ASP A 271 -4.31 6.01 21.96
C ASP A 271 -3.20 6.89 21.35
N ALA A 272 -2.11 7.12 22.08
CA ALA A 272 -0.94 7.85 21.57
C ALA A 272 -0.30 7.12 20.38
N ASN A 273 -0.20 5.80 20.45
CA ASN A 273 0.32 5.00 19.35
C ASN A 273 -0.66 4.95 18.17
N LEU A 274 -1.95 4.75 18.42
CA LEU A 274 -2.97 4.78 17.38
C LEU A 274 -2.96 6.13 16.64
N PHE A 275 -2.88 7.24 17.37
CA PHE A 275 -2.79 8.58 16.78
C PHE A 275 -1.52 8.76 15.96
N PHE A 276 -0.35 8.38 16.50
CA PHE A 276 0.91 8.39 15.75
C PHE A 276 0.83 7.56 14.47
N ALA A 277 0.26 6.34 14.57
CA ALA A 277 0.15 5.43 13.45
C ALA A 277 -0.71 6.02 12.32
N THR A 278 -1.73 6.86 12.61
CA THR A 278 -2.54 7.53 11.57
C THR A 278 -1.68 8.37 10.63
N PHE A 279 -0.77 9.19 11.18
CA PHE A 279 0.15 10.00 10.36
C PHE A 279 1.20 9.15 9.65
N PHE A 280 1.67 8.10 10.33
CA PHE A 280 2.68 7.21 9.79
C PHE A 280 2.17 6.41 8.59
N MET A 281 0.95 5.87 8.71
CA MET A 281 0.26 5.14 7.64
C MET A 281 0.00 5.99 6.40
N MET A 282 -0.25 7.30 6.55
CA MET A 282 -0.43 8.21 5.41
C MET A 282 0.78 8.23 4.48
N THR A 283 1.99 7.92 5.00
CA THR A 283 3.22 7.84 4.22
C THR A 283 3.41 6.44 3.66
N GLY A 284 2.99 6.23 2.42
CA GLY A 284 3.10 4.94 1.74
C GLY A 284 4.51 4.60 1.26
N GLY A 285 4.61 3.81 0.19
CA GLY A 285 5.88 3.39 -0.41
C GLY A 285 6.37 4.25 -1.56
N GLY A 286 7.33 3.71 -2.32
CA GLY A 286 7.91 4.35 -3.49
C GLY A 286 6.92 4.45 -4.67
N PRO A 287 7.11 5.46 -5.54
CA PRO A 287 6.32 5.56 -6.76
C PRO A 287 6.55 4.37 -7.69
N GLY A 288 5.47 3.93 -8.35
CA GLY A 288 5.53 2.78 -9.28
C GLY A 288 5.76 1.44 -8.59
N GLY A 289 5.41 1.30 -7.30
CA GLY A 289 5.37 0.04 -6.57
C GLY A 289 3.95 -0.37 -6.19
N THR A 290 3.85 -1.42 -5.38
CA THR A 290 2.58 -2.01 -4.92
C THR A 290 1.87 -1.17 -3.84
N ALA A 291 2.61 -0.42 -3.05
CA ALA A 291 2.12 0.43 -1.97
C ALA A 291 1.23 1.59 -2.45
N GLY A 292 0.16 1.91 -1.71
CA GLY A 292 -0.73 3.04 -1.98
C GLY A 292 -0.38 4.32 -1.22
N GLY A 293 -1.37 5.15 -0.89
CA GLY A 293 -1.22 6.36 -0.10
C GLY A 293 -0.35 7.45 -0.72
N ILE A 294 0.09 8.40 0.14
CA ILE A 294 1.02 9.47 -0.24
C ILE A 294 2.40 8.85 -0.47
N LYS A 295 2.94 8.99 -1.67
CA LYS A 295 4.25 8.39 -1.99
C LYS A 295 5.37 9.01 -1.16
N ILE A 296 6.27 8.14 -0.70
CA ILE A 296 7.41 8.53 0.15
C ILE A 296 8.23 9.68 -0.44
N THR A 297 8.31 9.77 -1.77
CA THR A 297 8.99 10.87 -2.47
C THR A 297 8.26 12.21 -2.31
N ALA A 298 6.93 12.22 -2.25
CA ALA A 298 6.16 13.44 -2.01
C ALA A 298 6.42 13.96 -0.58
N VAL A 299 6.41 13.06 0.41
CA VAL A 299 6.75 13.43 1.80
C VAL A 299 8.18 13.94 1.89
N ALA A 300 9.15 13.26 1.26
CA ALA A 300 10.54 13.70 1.22
C ALA A 300 10.70 15.09 0.60
N LEU A 301 10.05 15.34 -0.55
CA LEU A 301 10.09 16.64 -1.23
C LEU A 301 9.45 17.75 -0.40
N ALA A 302 8.35 17.46 0.29
CA ALA A 302 7.72 18.42 1.20
C ALA A 302 8.65 18.78 2.36
N LEU A 303 9.27 17.81 3.02
CA LEU A 303 10.23 18.03 4.10
C LEU A 303 11.46 18.84 3.63
N ILE A 304 11.99 18.50 2.44
CA ILE A 304 13.08 19.25 1.81
C ILE A 304 12.66 20.69 1.56
N GLY A 305 11.47 20.90 0.99
CA GLY A 305 10.94 22.24 0.73
C GLY A 305 10.79 23.08 2.01
N VAL A 306 10.21 22.51 3.08
CA VAL A 306 10.12 23.17 4.40
C VAL A 306 11.50 23.54 4.91
N TRP A 307 12.48 22.62 4.84
CA TRP A 307 13.84 22.85 5.32
C TRP A 307 14.53 24.02 4.60
N TYR A 308 14.41 24.09 3.25
CA TYR A 308 14.99 25.16 2.46
C TYR A 308 14.28 26.50 2.70
N THR A 309 12.94 26.48 2.85
CA THR A 309 12.18 27.69 3.19
C THR A 309 12.60 28.27 4.55
N ILE A 310 12.79 27.42 5.59
CA ILE A 310 13.27 27.85 6.90
C ILE A 310 14.69 28.45 6.82
N ARG A 311 15.54 27.91 5.93
CA ARG A 311 16.90 28.43 5.73
C ARG A 311 16.97 29.71 4.89
N GLY A 312 15.87 30.12 4.26
CA GLY A 312 15.85 31.24 3.34
C GLY A 312 16.55 31.00 1.99
N ASP A 313 16.80 29.70 1.66
CA ASP A 313 17.44 29.34 0.40
C ASP A 313 16.43 29.41 -0.76
N THR A 314 16.85 29.97 -1.91
CA THR A 314 15.99 30.10 -3.11
C THR A 314 15.87 28.83 -3.94
N HIS A 315 16.81 27.90 -3.80
CA HIS A 315 16.88 26.67 -4.59
C HIS A 315 17.14 25.43 -3.73
N ALA A 316 16.17 24.54 -3.70
CA ALA A 316 16.33 23.24 -3.03
C ALA A 316 17.29 22.35 -3.85
N HIS A 317 18.24 21.69 -3.15
CA HIS A 317 19.14 20.72 -3.77
C HIS A 317 19.37 19.51 -2.85
N VAL A 318 19.46 18.31 -3.44
CA VAL A 318 19.73 17.05 -2.73
C VAL A 318 20.73 16.25 -3.53
N PHE A 319 21.74 15.69 -2.88
CA PHE A 319 22.81 14.92 -3.51
C PHE A 319 23.48 15.66 -4.70
N ARG A 320 23.70 16.98 -4.56
CA ARG A 320 24.26 17.87 -5.59
C ARG A 320 23.38 17.97 -6.86
N ARG A 321 22.06 17.75 -6.73
CA ARG A 321 21.08 17.92 -7.80
C ARG A 321 20.01 18.92 -7.37
N SER A 322 19.69 19.88 -8.22
CA SER A 322 18.60 20.83 -8.00
C SER A 322 17.24 20.16 -8.14
N ILE A 323 16.29 20.55 -7.29
CA ILE A 323 14.89 20.11 -7.33
C ILE A 323 14.04 21.29 -7.74
N SER A 324 13.14 21.08 -8.72
CA SER A 324 12.29 22.15 -9.20
C SER A 324 11.23 22.53 -8.17
N THR A 325 10.95 23.82 -8.03
CA THR A 325 9.88 24.36 -7.17
C THR A 325 8.51 23.77 -7.54
N TYR A 326 8.29 23.48 -8.82
CA TYR A 326 7.07 22.83 -9.28
C TYR A 326 6.87 21.44 -8.62
N GLN A 327 7.92 20.64 -8.48
CA GLN A 327 7.84 19.33 -7.83
C GLN A 327 7.53 19.47 -6.33
N ILE A 328 8.11 20.44 -5.66
CA ILE A 328 7.86 20.73 -4.25
C ILE A 328 6.41 21.19 -4.05
N ASN A 329 5.94 22.16 -4.85
CA ASN A 329 4.55 22.63 -4.78
C ASN A 329 3.54 21.52 -5.08
N LYS A 330 3.85 20.63 -6.04
CA LYS A 330 3.03 19.44 -6.32
C LYS A 330 2.99 18.50 -5.12
N ALA A 331 4.10 18.31 -4.39
CA ALA A 331 4.15 17.49 -3.20
C ALA A 331 3.27 18.07 -2.07
N TYR A 332 3.33 19.38 -1.83
CA TYR A 332 2.44 20.06 -0.88
C TYR A 332 0.97 19.90 -1.25
N ALA A 333 0.63 20.10 -2.53
CA ALA A 333 -0.75 19.92 -3.01
C ALA A 333 -1.26 18.49 -2.78
N ILE A 334 -0.44 17.47 -3.05
CA ILE A 334 -0.80 16.07 -2.82
C ILE A 334 -1.09 15.82 -1.34
N ILE A 335 -0.22 16.26 -0.43
CA ILE A 335 -0.37 16.08 1.02
C ILE A 335 -1.62 16.80 1.52
N PHE A 336 -1.80 18.06 1.11
CA PHE A 336 -2.94 18.88 1.54
C PHE A 336 -4.28 18.29 1.11
N ILE A 337 -4.41 17.91 -0.18
CA ILE A 337 -5.64 17.30 -0.71
C ILE A 337 -5.91 15.94 -0.03
N ALA A 338 -4.88 15.12 0.17
CA ALA A 338 -5.00 13.86 0.89
C ALA A 338 -5.54 14.05 2.31
N SER A 339 -4.99 15.02 3.05
CA SER A 339 -5.44 15.35 4.40
C SER A 339 -6.90 15.80 4.43
N ILE A 340 -7.32 16.63 3.46
CA ILE A 340 -8.74 17.05 3.35
C ILE A 340 -9.65 15.85 3.16
N TYR A 341 -9.32 14.93 2.25
CA TYR A 341 -10.17 13.75 2.01
C TYR A 341 -10.30 12.87 3.25
N VAL A 342 -9.20 12.61 3.96
CA VAL A 342 -9.23 11.83 5.20
C VAL A 342 -10.04 12.53 6.28
N VAL A 343 -9.82 13.82 6.50
CA VAL A 343 -10.57 14.60 7.50
C VAL A 343 -12.07 14.63 7.20
N VAL A 344 -12.45 14.93 5.96
CA VAL A 344 -13.87 14.96 5.55
C VAL A 344 -14.51 13.59 5.71
N SER A 345 -13.87 12.52 5.26
CA SER A 345 -14.38 11.15 5.45
C SER A 345 -14.50 10.76 6.92
N THR A 346 -13.53 11.14 7.75
CA THR A 346 -13.57 10.87 9.20
C THR A 346 -14.75 11.57 9.84
N ILE A 347 -15.03 12.84 9.50
CA ILE A 347 -16.18 13.60 10.02
C ILE A 347 -17.49 12.93 9.58
N ILE A 348 -17.63 12.60 8.31
CA ILE A 348 -18.83 11.92 7.77
C ILE A 348 -19.07 10.59 8.49
N LEU A 349 -18.05 9.75 8.62
CA LEU A 349 -18.16 8.45 9.29
C LEU A 349 -18.44 8.60 10.79
N SER A 350 -17.85 9.59 11.45
CA SER A 350 -18.10 9.86 12.87
C SER A 350 -19.56 10.21 13.14
N GLU A 351 -20.19 10.97 12.23
CA GLU A 351 -21.60 11.36 12.35
C GLU A 351 -22.55 10.19 12.03
N ILE A 352 -22.24 9.40 11.00
CA ILE A 352 -23.09 8.30 10.55
C ILE A 352 -23.01 7.10 11.52
N GLU A 353 -21.79 6.68 11.89
CA GLU A 353 -21.56 5.43 12.62
C GLU A 353 -21.59 5.62 14.15
N ARG A 354 -21.38 6.84 14.66
CA ARG A 354 -21.36 7.18 16.10
C ARG A 354 -20.43 6.32 16.95
N LEU A 355 -19.32 5.93 16.37
CA LEU A 355 -18.29 5.11 17.01
C LEU A 355 -17.11 5.99 17.49
N PRO A 356 -16.18 5.47 18.33
CA PRO A 356 -15.03 6.22 18.84
C PRO A 356 -14.19 6.87 17.74
N PHE A 357 -14.04 8.19 17.82
CA PHE A 357 -13.43 9.06 16.80
C PHE A 357 -12.00 8.58 16.39
N LEU A 358 -11.15 8.26 17.36
CA LEU A 358 -9.77 7.84 17.07
C LEU A 358 -9.71 6.54 16.26
N ARG A 359 -10.61 5.59 16.52
CA ARG A 359 -10.70 4.34 15.77
C ARG A 359 -11.22 4.57 14.34
N ILE A 360 -12.19 5.47 14.17
CA ILE A 360 -12.66 5.89 12.84
C ILE A 360 -11.52 6.58 12.08
N LEU A 361 -10.79 7.51 12.70
CA LEU A 361 -9.64 8.17 12.10
C LEU A 361 -8.55 7.17 11.69
N PHE A 362 -8.26 6.19 12.54
CA PHE A 362 -7.31 5.12 12.24
C PHE A 362 -7.75 4.32 11.01
N GLU A 363 -9.01 3.89 10.97
CA GLU A 363 -9.59 3.11 9.87
C GLU A 363 -9.62 3.90 8.56
N THR A 364 -10.00 5.18 8.58
CA THR A 364 -9.99 6.07 7.40
C THR A 364 -8.59 6.31 6.86
N CYS A 365 -7.60 6.52 7.74
CA CYS A 365 -6.20 6.64 7.34
C CYS A 365 -5.68 5.33 6.72
N SER A 366 -6.01 4.19 7.35
CA SER A 366 -5.64 2.86 6.86
C SER A 366 -6.26 2.58 5.49
N ALA A 367 -7.54 2.87 5.31
CA ALA A 367 -8.25 2.72 4.04
C ALA A 367 -7.67 3.62 2.94
N PHE A 368 -7.51 4.92 3.22
CA PHE A 368 -6.97 5.89 2.27
C PHE A 368 -5.53 5.57 1.86
N ALA A 369 -4.69 5.23 2.82
CA ALA A 369 -3.31 4.87 2.54
C ALA A 369 -3.16 3.44 2.00
N THR A 370 -4.26 2.68 1.91
CA THR A 370 -4.29 1.26 1.53
C THR A 370 -3.34 0.42 2.38
N VAL A 371 -3.41 0.59 3.70
CA VAL A 371 -2.54 -0.11 4.67
C VAL A 371 -3.13 -1.44 5.10
N GLY A 372 -4.43 -1.49 5.41
CA GLY A 372 -5.14 -2.70 5.81
C GLY A 372 -5.04 -3.05 7.29
N VAL A 373 -4.22 -2.34 8.06
CA VAL A 373 -4.19 -2.49 9.51
C VAL A 373 -5.42 -1.84 10.11
N SER A 374 -6.09 -2.50 11.05
CA SER A 374 -7.30 -2.05 11.71
C SER A 374 -7.24 -2.26 13.22
N THR A 375 -7.99 -1.46 13.96
CA THR A 375 -8.19 -1.69 15.41
C THR A 375 -9.14 -2.84 15.69
N GLY A 376 -9.71 -3.45 14.64
CA GLY A 376 -10.62 -4.59 14.74
C GLY A 376 -11.99 -4.24 15.29
N ASN A 377 -12.91 -5.20 15.14
CA ASN A 377 -14.29 -5.13 15.62
C ASN A 377 -14.48 -5.78 17.00
N GLY A 378 -13.41 -6.08 17.70
CA GLY A 378 -13.41 -6.93 18.91
C GLY A 378 -13.24 -8.42 18.61
N GLY A 379 -13.01 -8.79 17.34
CA GLY A 379 -12.76 -10.13 16.82
C GLY A 379 -11.73 -10.11 15.70
N VAL A 380 -11.96 -10.92 14.67
CA VAL A 380 -11.04 -11.12 13.53
C VAL A 380 -11.15 -10.04 12.47
N LEU A 381 -12.32 -9.42 12.34
CA LEU A 381 -12.64 -8.50 11.24
C LEU A 381 -12.12 -7.09 11.50
N SER A 382 -11.97 -6.30 10.45
CA SER A 382 -11.62 -4.88 10.53
C SER A 382 -12.73 -4.07 11.21
N TYR A 383 -12.39 -2.89 11.68
CA TYR A 383 -13.33 -1.95 12.30
C TYR A 383 -14.47 -1.57 11.34
N SER A 384 -14.17 -1.53 10.05
CA SER A 384 -15.15 -1.33 8.97
C SER A 384 -16.28 -2.38 8.93
N ALA A 385 -16.11 -3.55 9.56
CA ALA A 385 -17.18 -4.56 9.66
C ALA A 385 -18.32 -4.11 10.58
N LEU A 386 -18.07 -3.14 11.46
CA LEU A 386 -19.09 -2.52 12.32
C LEU A 386 -19.91 -1.45 11.61
N PHE A 387 -19.45 -0.99 10.43
CA PHE A 387 -20.09 0.10 9.70
C PHE A 387 -21.31 -0.39 8.93
N GLY A 388 -22.30 0.49 8.86
CA GLY A 388 -23.44 0.32 7.96
C GLY A 388 -23.00 0.43 6.49
N ASP A 389 -23.93 0.21 5.56
CA ASP A 389 -23.65 0.20 4.12
C ASP A 389 -23.01 1.50 3.63
N TRP A 390 -23.49 2.65 4.10
CA TRP A 390 -22.93 3.96 3.75
C TRP A 390 -21.52 4.16 4.26
N GLY A 391 -21.22 3.66 5.46
CA GLY A 391 -19.87 3.67 5.99
C GLY A 391 -18.92 2.79 5.19
N LYS A 392 -19.34 1.56 4.83
CA LYS A 392 -18.58 0.67 3.95
C LYS A 392 -18.33 1.30 2.57
N ILE A 393 -19.32 1.98 1.97
CA ILE A 393 -19.16 2.71 0.70
C ILE A 393 -18.13 3.83 0.83
N ASN A 394 -18.14 4.58 1.93
CA ASN A 394 -17.14 5.63 2.17
C ASN A 394 -15.72 5.06 2.20
N ILE A 395 -15.51 3.96 2.92
CA ILE A 395 -14.22 3.24 2.99
C ILE A 395 -13.80 2.71 1.60
N ILE A 396 -14.72 2.15 0.82
CA ILE A 396 -14.50 1.70 -0.56
C ILE A 396 -13.96 2.85 -1.42
N ILE A 397 -14.57 4.02 -1.33
CA ILE A 397 -14.13 5.22 -2.07
C ILE A 397 -12.72 5.64 -1.64
N LEU A 398 -12.43 5.63 -0.32
CA LEU A 398 -11.10 5.97 0.20
C LEU A 398 -10.02 5.00 -0.30
N MET A 399 -10.27 3.69 -0.23
CA MET A 399 -9.34 2.67 -0.75
C MET A 399 -9.03 2.89 -2.24
N PHE A 400 -10.06 3.16 -3.03
CA PHE A 400 -9.93 3.42 -4.45
C PHE A 400 -9.12 4.70 -4.75
N MET A 401 -9.39 5.80 -4.02
CA MET A 401 -8.65 7.06 -4.14
C MET A 401 -7.17 6.89 -3.79
N GLY A 402 -6.89 6.21 -2.69
CA GLY A 402 -5.52 5.94 -2.23
C GLY A 402 -4.71 5.12 -3.24
N ARG A 403 -5.36 4.17 -3.91
CA ARG A 403 -4.71 3.32 -4.92
C ARG A 403 -4.39 4.05 -6.22
N ILE A 404 -5.35 4.79 -6.77
CA ILE A 404 -5.15 5.54 -8.03
C ILE A 404 -4.21 6.74 -7.83
N GLY A 405 -4.18 7.29 -6.63
CA GLY A 405 -3.45 8.48 -6.26
C GLY A 405 -4.35 9.73 -6.29
N VAL A 406 -4.24 10.50 -5.22
CA VAL A 406 -5.08 11.68 -4.93
C VAL A 406 -5.11 12.68 -6.08
N PHE A 407 -3.94 12.98 -6.66
CA PHE A 407 -3.82 13.98 -7.72
C PHE A 407 -4.56 13.56 -8.99
N ALA A 408 -4.43 12.30 -9.39
CA ALA A 408 -5.12 11.77 -10.56
C ALA A 408 -6.65 11.74 -10.34
N PHE A 409 -7.10 11.37 -9.15
CA PHE A 409 -8.51 11.35 -8.77
C PHE A 409 -9.11 12.78 -8.79
N THR A 410 -8.41 13.75 -8.18
CA THR A 410 -8.86 15.15 -8.14
C THR A 410 -8.96 15.76 -9.54
N ILE A 411 -8.00 15.48 -10.44
CA ILE A 411 -8.07 15.97 -11.84
C ILE A 411 -9.30 15.41 -12.57
N VAL A 412 -9.72 14.19 -12.26
CA VAL A 412 -10.91 13.61 -12.91
C VAL A 412 -12.20 14.31 -12.44
N ILE A 413 -12.26 14.72 -11.17
CA ILE A 413 -13.43 15.43 -10.62
C ILE A 413 -13.48 16.88 -11.06
N VAL A 414 -12.35 17.60 -10.93
CA VAL A 414 -12.27 19.05 -11.19
C VAL A 414 -12.07 19.37 -12.67
N GLY A 415 -11.59 18.42 -13.46
CA GLY A 415 -11.20 18.63 -14.85
C GLY A 415 -9.78 19.20 -15.00
N LYS A 416 -9.23 19.10 -16.21
CA LYS A 416 -7.93 19.74 -16.54
C LYS A 416 -8.13 21.23 -16.64
N ALA A 417 -7.42 22.00 -15.82
CA ALA A 417 -7.32 23.44 -16.01
C ALA A 417 -6.68 23.74 -17.38
N VAL A 418 -7.36 24.54 -18.17
CA VAL A 418 -6.79 25.10 -19.38
C VAL A 418 -5.66 26.04 -18.96
N GLN A 419 -4.44 25.81 -19.45
CA GLN A 419 -3.33 26.71 -19.16
C GLN A 419 -3.70 28.12 -19.62
N SER A 420 -3.90 29.04 -18.66
CA SER A 420 -4.10 30.43 -18.97
C SER A 420 -2.83 30.99 -19.62
N ARG A 421 -2.98 31.60 -20.81
CA ARG A 421 -1.89 32.34 -21.49
C ARG A 421 -1.71 33.75 -20.89
N ILE A 422 -2.59 34.16 -19.98
CA ILE A 422 -2.59 35.48 -19.37
C ILE A 422 -1.86 35.39 -18.03
N LYS A 423 -0.83 36.19 -17.86
CA LYS A 423 -0.13 36.39 -16.58
C LYS A 423 -0.59 37.72 -16.00
N TYR A 424 -1.27 37.69 -14.88
CA TYR A 424 -1.68 38.89 -14.13
C TYR A 424 -0.50 39.46 -13.33
N ALA A 425 -0.57 40.77 -13.00
CA ALA A 425 0.39 41.40 -12.10
C ALA A 425 0.37 40.76 -10.72
N GLU A 426 1.52 40.72 -10.06
CA GLU A 426 1.65 40.14 -8.72
C GLU A 426 0.98 41.02 -7.67
N GLY A 427 0.01 40.44 -6.93
CA GLY A 427 -0.59 41.04 -5.75
C GLY A 427 0.32 40.86 -4.51
N LYS A 428 0.45 41.90 -3.69
CA LYS A 428 1.18 41.81 -2.42
C LYS A 428 0.24 41.24 -1.34
N ILE A 429 0.60 40.08 -0.79
CA ILE A 429 -0.08 39.46 0.37
C ILE A 429 0.94 39.40 1.50
N VAL A 430 0.53 39.85 2.70
CA VAL A 430 1.35 39.75 3.92
C VAL A 430 1.05 38.40 4.57
N LEU A 431 2.12 37.65 4.87
CA LEU A 431 2.07 36.35 5.57
C LEU A 431 2.54 36.54 7.01
#